data_a61123580d9c969a2e1a600e693a1619
#
_entry.id   a61123580d9c969a2e1a600e693a1619
#
_cell.length_a   1.000
_cell.length_b   1.000
_cell.length_c   1.000
_cell.angle_alpha   90.00
_cell.angle_beta   90.00
_cell.angle_gamma   90.00
#
_symmetry.space_group_name_H-M   'P 1'
#
loop_
_entity.id
_entity.type
_entity.pdbx_description
1 polymer ?
#
loop_
_entity_poly.entity_id
_entity_poly.type
_entity_poly.pdbx_seq_one_letter_code
_entity_poly.pdbx_strand_id
1 'polypeptide(L)'
;MKTILDQCQWPDLAAKYDSALRSAVGFIAENLEPVGIIASGTILRGNPDPASDLDIYVIHRTAKRQRIQKFFDGIPAEIFINPPEKIERYFAEEQESGRPLTAHMLATGFVVLSLDPVVEALREKARTRLTQPPTTPPQLIEMARYSAAATLEDAIDLKERDPAAAHMLASVCIVRMLHHVFRKANVFLPRDKDLIEAIRARDPELASWAVSFYETADLKVRLELAGSIADRTIGVRGFYEWTSEPVE
;
A
#
# COMPACT_ATOMS: atom_id res chain seq x y z
N MET A 1 28.20 6.74 29.27
CA MET A 1 26.89 6.98 28.59
C MET A 1 26.44 5.65 28.01
N LYS A 2 25.18 5.27 28.20
CA LYS A 2 24.62 4.10 27.51
C LYS A 2 24.58 4.41 26.02
N THR A 3 24.97 3.44 25.18
CA THR A 3 24.82 3.57 23.72
C THR A 3 23.35 3.57 23.33
N ILE A 4 23.00 4.01 22.12
CA ILE A 4 21.63 3.89 21.60
C ILE A 4 21.19 2.41 21.62
N LEU A 5 22.09 1.50 21.28
CA LEU A 5 21.80 0.06 21.24
C LEU A 5 21.44 -0.53 22.61
N ASP A 6 21.99 -0.02 23.71
CA ASP A 6 21.65 -0.43 25.09
C ASP A 6 20.22 -0.03 25.50
N GLN A 7 19.56 0.84 24.73
CA GLN A 7 18.23 1.34 24.97
C GLN A 7 17.18 0.70 24.03
N CYS A 8 17.64 -0.14 23.08
CA CYS A 8 16.76 -0.83 22.16
C CYS A 8 16.04 -2.02 22.82
N GLN A 9 14.79 -2.20 22.45
CA GLN A 9 14.00 -3.40 22.70
C GLN A 9 14.02 -4.25 21.42
N TRP A 10 13.96 -5.58 21.59
CA TRP A 10 14.08 -6.49 20.47
C TRP A 10 12.85 -7.42 20.42
N PRO A 11 12.24 -7.61 19.23
CA PRO A 11 11.17 -8.57 19.06
C PRO A 11 11.74 -10.00 19.10
N ASP A 12 10.90 -10.97 19.43
CA ASP A 12 11.25 -12.39 19.30
C ASP A 12 11.16 -12.81 17.82
N LEU A 13 12.32 -13.02 17.19
CA LEU A 13 12.44 -13.37 15.78
C LEU A 13 13.33 -14.59 15.59
N ALA A 14 13.14 -15.31 14.48
CA ALA A 14 14.09 -16.33 14.06
C ALA A 14 15.50 -15.73 13.89
N ALA A 15 16.55 -16.46 14.30
CA ALA A 15 17.93 -15.98 14.43
C ALA A 15 18.44 -15.15 13.23
N LYS A 16 18.12 -15.56 11.99
CA LYS A 16 18.54 -14.82 10.78
C LYS A 16 17.91 -13.43 10.68
N TYR A 17 16.66 -13.26 11.11
CA TYR A 17 15.95 -11.97 11.08
C TYR A 17 16.33 -11.10 12.27
N ASP A 18 16.58 -11.68 13.44
CA ASP A 18 17.09 -10.97 14.62
C ASP A 18 18.48 -10.38 14.33
N SER A 19 19.42 -11.18 13.75
CA SER A 19 20.72 -10.69 13.33
C SER A 19 20.61 -9.53 12.35
N ALA A 20 19.80 -9.69 11.30
CA ALA A 20 19.62 -8.66 10.27
C ALA A 20 19.00 -7.37 10.85
N LEU A 21 18.02 -7.48 11.74
CA LEU A 21 17.43 -6.31 12.39
C LEU A 21 18.44 -5.59 13.28
N ARG A 22 19.24 -6.31 14.06
CA ARG A 22 20.31 -5.73 14.89
C ARG A 22 21.36 -5.02 14.05
N SER A 23 21.80 -5.63 12.95
CA SER A 23 22.73 -5.03 12.00
C SER A 23 22.17 -3.76 11.36
N ALA A 24 20.88 -3.77 10.97
CA ALA A 24 20.20 -2.59 10.43
C ALA A 24 20.07 -1.46 11.46
N VAL A 25 19.69 -1.77 12.69
CA VAL A 25 19.60 -0.79 13.79
C VAL A 25 20.98 -0.25 14.17
N GLY A 26 22.03 -1.08 14.15
CA GLY A 26 23.43 -0.65 14.32
C GLY A 26 23.83 0.38 13.26
N PHE A 27 23.56 0.09 11.99
CA PHE A 27 23.79 1.02 10.89
C PHE A 27 23.01 2.34 11.07
N ILE A 28 21.73 2.27 11.50
CA ILE A 28 20.91 3.47 11.77
C ILE A 28 21.52 4.29 12.90
N ALA A 29 21.96 3.65 14.00
CA ALA A 29 22.54 4.34 15.15
C ALA A 29 23.87 5.03 14.85
N GLU A 30 24.68 4.45 13.94
CA GLU A 30 25.97 4.99 13.54
C GLU A 30 25.86 6.14 12.52
N ASN A 31 24.86 6.14 11.66
CA ASN A 31 24.77 7.07 10.51
C ASN A 31 23.66 8.11 10.64
N LEU A 32 22.73 7.93 11.56
CA LEU A 32 21.56 8.78 11.76
C LEU A 32 21.42 9.13 13.24
N GLU A 33 20.67 10.17 13.53
CA GLU A 33 20.31 10.57 14.91
C GLU A 33 18.84 10.22 15.20
N PRO A 34 18.51 8.92 15.36
CA PRO A 34 17.12 8.51 15.57
C PRO A 34 16.63 8.92 16.95
N VAL A 35 15.40 9.43 17.02
CA VAL A 35 14.64 9.57 18.28
C VAL A 35 13.65 8.42 18.45
N GLY A 36 13.33 7.68 17.36
CA GLY A 36 12.51 6.50 17.37
C GLY A 36 12.83 5.56 16.21
N ILE A 37 12.73 4.25 16.46
CA ILE A 37 12.87 3.20 15.46
C ILE A 37 11.72 2.21 15.67
N ILE A 38 10.97 1.96 14.60
CA ILE A 38 9.83 1.02 14.60
C ILE A 38 10.06 0.01 13.48
N ALA A 39 10.07 -1.28 13.82
CA ALA A 39 10.16 -2.37 12.86
C ALA A 39 8.75 -2.90 12.54
N SER A 40 8.46 -3.14 11.27
CA SER A 40 7.15 -3.57 10.78
C SER A 40 7.32 -4.66 9.70
N GLY A 41 6.26 -4.98 8.97
CA GLY A 41 6.29 -5.93 7.86
C GLY A 41 5.91 -7.36 8.23
N THR A 42 6.01 -8.26 7.25
CA THR A 42 5.59 -9.66 7.37
C THR A 42 6.50 -10.47 8.30
N ILE A 43 7.79 -10.13 8.37
CA ILE A 43 8.75 -10.74 9.30
C ILE A 43 8.31 -10.52 10.74
N LEU A 44 7.92 -9.29 11.09
CA LEU A 44 7.47 -8.92 12.44
C LEU A 44 6.12 -9.54 12.81
N ARG A 45 5.26 -9.85 11.82
CA ARG A 45 3.98 -10.54 12.02
C ARG A 45 4.10 -12.05 12.09
N GLY A 46 5.30 -12.62 11.93
CA GLY A 46 5.55 -14.06 12.03
C GLY A 46 5.17 -14.87 10.77
N ASN A 47 4.87 -14.23 9.65
CA ASN A 47 4.50 -14.89 8.39
C ASN A 47 5.43 -14.46 7.23
N PRO A 48 6.77 -14.62 7.34
CA PRO A 48 7.68 -14.26 6.27
C PRO A 48 7.61 -15.26 5.12
N ASP A 49 7.59 -14.74 3.89
CA ASP A 49 7.90 -15.49 2.68
C ASP A 49 9.40 -15.36 2.31
N PRO A 50 9.91 -16.13 1.33
CA PRO A 50 11.32 -16.08 0.95
C PRO A 50 11.83 -14.72 0.47
N ALA A 51 10.91 -13.85 0.00
CA ALA A 51 11.21 -12.50 -0.49
C ALA A 51 10.90 -11.41 0.54
N SER A 52 10.52 -11.78 1.78
CA SER A 52 10.19 -10.81 2.81
C SER A 52 11.39 -9.98 3.23
N ASP A 53 11.15 -8.69 3.40
CA ASP A 53 12.08 -7.67 3.85
C ASP A 53 11.76 -7.15 5.26
N LEU A 54 12.71 -6.43 5.84
CA LEU A 54 12.51 -5.66 7.07
C LEU A 54 12.06 -4.26 6.70
N ASP A 55 10.84 -3.91 7.07
CA ASP A 55 10.31 -2.54 6.99
C ASP A 55 10.68 -1.79 8.27
N ILE A 56 11.59 -0.83 8.20
CA ILE A 56 12.07 -0.08 9.38
C ILE A 56 11.73 1.39 9.23
N TYR A 57 10.95 1.92 10.16
CA TYR A 57 10.61 3.34 10.20
C TYR A 57 11.47 4.06 11.24
N VAL A 58 12.20 5.09 10.80
CA VAL A 58 13.09 5.91 11.63
C VAL A 58 12.49 7.30 11.76
N ILE A 59 12.29 7.73 13.00
CA ILE A 59 11.87 9.08 13.36
C ILE A 59 13.10 9.84 13.81
N HIS A 60 13.37 11.01 13.22
CA HIS A 60 14.50 11.88 13.55
C HIS A 60 14.07 13.36 13.57
N ARG A 61 14.92 14.24 14.10
CA ARG A 61 14.59 15.66 14.25
C ARG A 61 15.04 16.57 13.10
N THR A 62 15.85 16.06 12.16
CA THR A 62 16.28 16.87 11.01
C THR A 62 15.15 16.95 9.97
N ALA A 63 14.98 18.12 9.34
CA ALA A 63 13.89 18.36 8.37
C ALA A 63 14.00 17.57 7.05
N LYS A 64 14.99 16.68 6.93
CA LYS A 64 15.24 15.88 5.73
C LYS A 64 14.51 14.56 5.81
N ARG A 65 13.98 14.10 4.68
CA ARG A 65 13.50 12.73 4.51
C ARG A 65 14.50 11.93 3.71
N GLN A 66 14.60 10.63 3.99
CA GLN A 66 15.43 9.71 3.22
C GLN A 66 14.77 8.34 3.17
N ARG A 67 15.06 7.56 2.14
CA ARG A 67 14.73 6.14 2.03
C ARG A 67 16.00 5.39 1.69
N ILE A 68 16.28 4.32 2.41
CA ILE A 68 17.45 3.47 2.19
C ILE A 68 16.94 2.05 1.95
N GLN A 69 17.42 1.42 0.89
CA GLN A 69 17.23 -0.01 0.64
C GLN A 69 18.59 -0.67 0.67
N LYS A 70 18.77 -1.65 1.54
CA LYS A 70 20.05 -2.31 1.75
C LYS A 70 19.87 -3.73 2.29
N PHE A 71 20.80 -4.60 2.01
CA PHE A 71 20.87 -5.92 2.64
C PHE A 71 21.63 -5.84 3.96
N PHE A 72 21.08 -6.50 4.99
CA PHE A 72 21.75 -6.73 6.27
C PHE A 72 21.73 -8.23 6.55
N ASP A 73 22.89 -8.82 6.70
CA ASP A 73 23.08 -10.26 6.89
C ASP A 73 22.29 -11.12 5.87
N GLY A 74 22.25 -10.66 4.61
CA GLY A 74 21.54 -11.31 3.52
C GLY A 74 20.03 -11.09 3.48
N ILE A 75 19.43 -10.37 4.43
CA ILE A 75 18.01 -9.99 4.45
C ILE A 75 17.85 -8.58 3.90
N PRO A 76 16.97 -8.36 2.91
CA PRO A 76 16.68 -7.02 2.42
C PRO A 76 15.96 -6.20 3.51
N ALA A 77 16.29 -4.93 3.58
CA ALA A 77 15.61 -3.98 4.46
C ALA A 77 15.30 -2.68 3.74
N GLU A 78 14.13 -2.14 4.01
CA GLU A 78 13.68 -0.84 3.59
C GLU A 78 13.56 0.08 4.80
N ILE A 79 14.34 1.18 4.79
CA ILE A 79 14.43 2.12 5.91
C ILE A 79 13.80 3.44 5.49
N PHE A 80 12.69 3.82 6.14
CA PHE A 80 11.96 5.06 5.93
C PHE A 80 12.36 6.08 7.00
N ILE A 81 13.05 7.14 6.62
CA ILE A 81 13.61 8.13 7.54
C ILE A 81 12.85 9.43 7.36
N ASN A 82 12.09 9.85 8.38
CA ASN A 82 11.24 11.02 8.30
C ASN A 82 11.18 11.79 9.61
N PRO A 83 11.07 13.15 9.56
CA PRO A 83 10.75 13.96 10.72
C PRO A 83 9.26 13.88 11.08
N PRO A 84 8.87 14.21 12.33
CA PRO A 84 7.49 14.14 12.79
C PRO A 84 6.48 14.89 11.90
N GLU A 85 6.82 16.09 11.45
CA GLU A 85 5.92 16.93 10.62
C GLU A 85 5.63 16.28 9.27
N LYS A 86 6.62 15.57 8.71
CA LYS A 86 6.43 14.84 7.45
C LYS A 86 5.56 13.60 7.63
N ILE A 87 5.69 12.93 8.77
CA ILE A 87 4.85 11.78 9.13
C ILE A 87 3.39 12.21 9.26
N GLU A 88 3.11 13.32 9.94
CA GLU A 88 1.75 13.86 10.07
C GLU A 88 1.14 14.22 8.72
N ARG A 89 1.95 14.79 7.82
CA ARG A 89 1.53 15.08 6.46
C ARG A 89 1.20 13.79 5.68
N TYR A 90 2.01 12.73 5.83
CA TYR A 90 1.68 11.43 5.23
C TYR A 90 0.38 10.87 5.75
N PHE A 91 0.06 10.99 7.04
CA PHE A 91 -1.23 10.55 7.55
C PHE A 91 -2.41 11.24 6.84
N ALA A 92 -2.30 12.53 6.53
CA ALA A 92 -3.34 13.24 5.79
C ALA A 92 -3.42 12.78 4.33
N GLU A 93 -2.28 12.73 3.62
CA GLU A 93 -2.17 12.29 2.23
C GLU A 93 -2.66 10.83 2.05
N GLU A 94 -2.35 9.95 2.99
CA GLU A 94 -2.75 8.54 3.00
C GLU A 94 -4.24 8.36 3.31
N GLN A 95 -4.81 9.21 4.17
CA GLN A 95 -6.23 9.22 4.46
C GLN A 95 -7.03 9.63 3.20
N GLU A 96 -6.55 10.63 2.46
CA GLU A 96 -7.15 11.08 1.21
C GLU A 96 -7.00 10.05 0.10
N SER A 97 -5.81 9.46 -0.07
CA SER A 97 -5.57 8.43 -1.10
C SER A 97 -6.23 7.09 -0.78
N GLY A 98 -6.63 6.88 0.47
CA GLY A 98 -7.17 5.60 0.96
C GLY A 98 -6.11 4.50 1.14
N ARG A 99 -4.81 4.84 1.22
CA ARG A 99 -3.70 3.88 1.39
C ARG A 99 -2.85 4.20 2.62
N PRO A 100 -3.23 3.74 3.83
CA PRO A 100 -2.63 4.14 5.10
C PRO A 100 -1.33 3.39 5.41
N LEU A 101 -0.31 3.51 4.57
CA LEU A 101 0.95 2.76 4.70
C LEU A 101 1.73 3.18 5.96
N THR A 102 2.03 4.49 6.09
CA THR A 102 2.78 5.03 7.23
C THR A 102 2.00 4.84 8.54
N ALA A 103 0.69 5.12 8.51
CA ALA A 103 -0.16 4.91 9.68
C ALA A 103 -0.16 3.43 10.12
N HIS A 104 -0.24 2.50 9.16
CA HIS A 104 -0.20 1.07 9.47
C HIS A 104 1.15 0.64 10.07
N MET A 105 2.27 1.08 9.49
CA MET A 105 3.61 0.75 10.02
C MET A 105 3.80 1.25 11.44
N LEU A 106 3.43 2.51 11.74
CA LEU A 106 3.60 3.08 13.06
C LEU A 106 2.64 2.47 14.09
N ALA A 107 1.38 2.26 13.73
CA ALA A 107 0.37 1.73 14.66
C ALA A 107 0.65 0.28 15.07
N THR A 108 1.04 -0.58 14.11
CA THR A 108 1.16 -2.03 14.31
C THR A 108 2.60 -2.52 14.48
N GLY A 109 3.60 -1.68 14.15
CA GLY A 109 5.02 -2.05 14.24
C GLY A 109 5.52 -2.21 15.67
N PHE A 110 6.59 -2.97 15.82
CA PHE A 110 7.32 -3.15 17.07
C PHE A 110 8.24 -1.95 17.33
N VAL A 111 8.16 -1.34 18.50
CA VAL A 111 9.03 -0.21 18.88
C VAL A 111 10.39 -0.75 19.33
N VAL A 112 11.38 -0.61 18.46
CA VAL A 112 12.77 -0.97 18.77
C VAL A 112 13.43 0.10 19.63
N LEU A 113 13.18 1.39 19.35
CA LEU A 113 13.75 2.52 20.09
C LEU A 113 12.70 3.62 20.25
N SER A 114 12.63 4.20 21.47
CA SER A 114 11.81 5.38 21.78
C SER A 114 12.58 6.26 22.76
N LEU A 115 13.20 7.33 22.26
CA LEU A 115 13.97 8.30 23.06
C LEU A 115 13.23 9.61 23.29
N ASP A 116 12.06 9.78 22.64
CA ASP A 116 11.29 11.01 22.66
C ASP A 116 9.79 10.70 22.74
N PRO A 117 9.00 11.38 23.56
CA PRO A 117 7.56 11.20 23.65
C PRO A 117 6.82 11.35 22.30
N VAL A 118 7.41 12.03 21.31
CA VAL A 118 6.85 12.17 19.95
C VAL A 118 6.61 10.82 19.27
N VAL A 119 7.40 9.80 19.60
CA VAL A 119 7.25 8.45 19.02
C VAL A 119 5.88 7.87 19.38
N GLU A 120 5.51 7.86 20.66
CA GLU A 120 4.21 7.33 21.08
C GLU A 120 3.07 8.25 20.67
N ALA A 121 3.27 9.57 20.66
CA ALA A 121 2.26 10.52 20.16
C ALA A 121 1.91 10.26 18.68
N LEU A 122 2.92 10.00 17.83
CA LEU A 122 2.70 9.65 16.42
C LEU A 122 2.02 8.28 16.26
N ARG A 123 2.38 7.31 17.10
CA ARG A 123 1.74 5.97 17.09
C ARG A 123 0.27 6.06 17.47
N GLU A 124 -0.09 6.85 18.47
CA GLU A 124 -1.48 7.05 18.87
C GLU A 124 -2.30 7.76 17.78
N LYS A 125 -1.71 8.79 17.15
CA LYS A 125 -2.32 9.41 15.95
C LYS A 125 -2.51 8.39 14.82
N ALA A 126 -1.53 7.53 14.58
CA ALA A 126 -1.61 6.48 13.56
C ALA A 126 -2.76 5.49 13.85
N ARG A 127 -2.89 5.03 15.10
CA ARG A 127 -4.01 4.17 15.53
C ARG A 127 -5.36 4.85 15.29
N THR A 128 -5.49 6.10 15.70
CA THR A 128 -6.71 6.91 15.48
C THR A 128 -7.04 7.04 14.00
N ARG A 129 -6.03 7.28 13.13
CA ARG A 129 -6.25 7.36 11.68
C ARG A 129 -6.78 6.07 11.08
N LEU A 130 -6.29 4.93 11.54
CA LEU A 130 -6.75 3.62 11.03
C LEU A 130 -8.20 3.28 11.46
N THR A 131 -8.73 3.89 12.50
CA THR A 131 -10.13 3.70 12.91
C THR A 131 -11.11 4.62 12.16
N GLN A 132 -10.60 5.63 11.46
CA GLN A 132 -11.40 6.56 10.67
C GLN A 132 -11.48 6.10 9.21
N PRO A 133 -12.62 6.29 8.51
CA PRO A 133 -12.69 5.98 7.09
C PRO A 133 -11.77 6.91 6.27
N PRO A 134 -11.39 6.50 5.04
CA PRO A 134 -10.71 7.39 4.10
C PRO A 134 -11.51 8.69 3.87
N THR A 135 -10.81 9.76 3.55
CA THR A 135 -11.40 11.05 3.19
C THR A 135 -11.25 11.35 1.69
N THR A 136 -11.28 10.29 0.86
CA THR A 136 -11.12 10.43 -0.59
C THR A 136 -12.19 11.35 -1.18
N PRO A 137 -11.81 12.46 -1.83
CA PRO A 137 -12.76 13.38 -2.42
C PRO A 137 -13.66 12.68 -3.47
N PRO A 138 -14.96 12.99 -3.53
CA PRO A 138 -15.89 12.41 -4.50
C PRO A 138 -15.38 12.55 -5.95
N GLN A 139 -14.77 13.67 -6.31
CA GLN A 139 -14.20 13.92 -7.63
C GLN A 139 -13.10 12.94 -7.98
N LEU A 140 -12.25 12.55 -7.02
CA LEU A 140 -11.21 11.53 -7.25
C LEU A 140 -11.81 10.13 -7.43
N ILE A 141 -12.93 9.83 -6.77
CA ILE A 141 -13.66 8.57 -6.95
C ILE A 141 -14.25 8.51 -8.37
N GLU A 142 -14.89 9.58 -8.82
CA GLU A 142 -15.46 9.67 -10.18
C GLU A 142 -14.36 9.66 -11.26
N MET A 143 -13.25 10.37 -11.06
CA MET A 143 -12.11 10.33 -11.97
C MET A 143 -11.52 8.91 -12.08
N ALA A 144 -11.44 8.17 -10.97
CA ALA A 144 -10.98 6.77 -10.99
C ALA A 144 -11.97 5.87 -11.75
N ARG A 145 -13.27 6.13 -11.64
CA ARG A 145 -14.34 5.43 -12.37
C ARG A 145 -14.23 5.70 -13.88
N TYR A 146 -14.14 6.98 -14.27
CA TYR A 146 -13.89 7.39 -15.64
C TYR A 146 -12.63 6.72 -16.21
N SER A 147 -11.52 6.80 -15.49
CA SER A 147 -10.25 6.21 -15.93
C SER A 147 -10.32 4.69 -16.12
N ALA A 148 -11.12 3.98 -15.33
CA ALA A 148 -11.34 2.54 -15.51
C ALA A 148 -12.18 2.27 -16.77
N ALA A 149 -13.26 3.04 -16.99
CA ALA A 149 -14.13 2.91 -18.15
C ALA A 149 -13.37 3.18 -19.47
N ALA A 150 -12.64 4.30 -19.56
CA ALA A 150 -11.85 4.65 -20.73
C ALA A 150 -10.76 3.60 -21.03
N THR A 151 -10.11 3.03 -20.00
CA THR A 151 -9.12 1.97 -20.21
C THR A 151 -9.75 0.67 -20.74
N LEU A 152 -11.00 0.35 -20.34
CA LEU A 152 -11.73 -0.78 -20.91
C LEU A 152 -12.08 -0.54 -22.39
N GLU A 153 -12.55 0.67 -22.72
CA GLU A 153 -12.86 1.09 -24.08
C GLU A 153 -11.63 0.95 -24.99
N ASP A 154 -10.48 1.50 -24.58
CA ASP A 154 -9.21 1.36 -25.29
C ASP A 154 -8.81 -0.11 -25.49
N ALA A 155 -8.99 -0.97 -24.49
CA ALA A 155 -8.70 -2.40 -24.61
C ALA A 155 -9.59 -3.09 -25.64
N ILE A 156 -10.87 -2.72 -25.69
CA ILE A 156 -11.84 -3.27 -26.67
C ILE A 156 -11.48 -2.81 -28.08
N ASP A 157 -11.12 -1.54 -28.28
CA ASP A 157 -10.80 -0.97 -29.59
C ASP A 157 -9.50 -1.54 -30.16
N LEU A 158 -8.57 -1.92 -29.31
CA LEU A 158 -7.28 -2.49 -29.73
C LEU A 158 -7.31 -4.00 -30.00
N LYS A 159 -8.37 -4.72 -29.64
CA LYS A 159 -8.39 -6.18 -29.63
C LYS A 159 -7.95 -6.86 -30.94
N GLU A 160 -8.29 -6.26 -32.11
CA GLU A 160 -7.94 -6.80 -33.42
C GLU A 160 -6.65 -6.19 -33.98
N ARG A 161 -6.37 -4.93 -33.63
CA ARG A 161 -5.25 -4.15 -34.18
C ARG A 161 -3.95 -4.37 -33.43
N ASP A 162 -4.01 -4.47 -32.10
CA ASP A 162 -2.89 -4.72 -31.20
C ASP A 162 -3.34 -5.54 -29.97
N PRO A 163 -3.46 -6.88 -30.14
CA PRO A 163 -3.90 -7.75 -29.06
C PRO A 163 -3.01 -7.67 -27.80
N ALA A 164 -1.70 -7.41 -27.95
CA ALA A 164 -0.80 -7.30 -26.79
C ALA A 164 -1.11 -6.08 -25.96
N ALA A 165 -1.33 -4.91 -26.59
CA ALA A 165 -1.76 -3.70 -25.88
C ALA A 165 -3.16 -3.90 -25.26
N ALA A 166 -4.09 -4.58 -25.95
CA ALA A 166 -5.41 -4.89 -25.40
C ALA A 166 -5.32 -5.76 -24.14
N HIS A 167 -4.47 -6.77 -24.10
CA HIS A 167 -4.22 -7.59 -22.89
C HIS A 167 -3.67 -6.75 -21.74
N MET A 168 -2.71 -5.87 -22.02
CA MET A 168 -2.12 -4.98 -21.02
C MET A 168 -3.17 -4.03 -20.43
N LEU A 169 -3.92 -3.32 -21.27
CA LEU A 169 -4.94 -2.37 -20.84
C LEU A 169 -6.08 -3.05 -20.08
N ALA A 170 -6.55 -4.22 -20.54
CA ALA A 170 -7.54 -5.00 -19.82
C ALA A 170 -7.05 -5.36 -18.40
N SER A 171 -5.79 -5.75 -18.24
CA SER A 171 -5.21 -6.06 -16.91
C SER A 171 -5.17 -4.83 -16.01
N VAL A 172 -4.76 -3.67 -16.53
CA VAL A 172 -4.76 -2.39 -15.80
C VAL A 172 -6.19 -1.99 -15.40
N CYS A 173 -7.14 -2.17 -16.31
CA CYS A 173 -8.55 -1.86 -16.09
C CYS A 173 -9.13 -2.68 -14.92
N ILE A 174 -8.88 -4.00 -14.86
CA ILE A 174 -9.37 -4.84 -13.77
C ILE A 174 -8.89 -4.32 -12.41
N VAL A 175 -7.60 -4.02 -12.25
CA VAL A 175 -7.07 -3.49 -10.98
C VAL A 175 -7.78 -2.19 -10.58
N ARG A 176 -8.03 -1.28 -11.53
CA ARG A 176 -8.75 -0.01 -11.29
C ARG A 176 -10.20 -0.26 -10.85
N MET A 177 -10.90 -1.18 -11.49
CA MET A 177 -12.27 -1.56 -11.15
C MET A 177 -12.36 -2.19 -9.75
N LEU A 178 -11.45 -3.08 -9.41
CA LEU A 178 -11.40 -3.69 -8.08
C LEU A 178 -11.09 -2.66 -6.99
N HIS A 179 -10.17 -1.72 -7.23
CA HIS A 179 -9.94 -0.59 -6.30
C HIS A 179 -11.16 0.31 -6.14
N HIS A 180 -11.97 0.50 -7.21
CA HIS A 180 -13.18 1.31 -7.15
C HIS A 180 -14.19 0.74 -6.14
N VAL A 181 -14.26 -0.59 -5.97
CA VAL A 181 -15.14 -1.24 -4.97
C VAL A 181 -14.86 -0.72 -3.55
N PHE A 182 -13.58 -0.59 -3.19
CA PHE A 182 -13.18 -0.08 -1.87
C PHE A 182 -13.43 1.41 -1.74
N ARG A 183 -13.10 2.21 -2.76
CA ARG A 183 -13.37 3.65 -2.78
C ARG A 183 -14.86 3.95 -2.64
N LYS A 184 -15.71 3.26 -3.41
CA LYS A 184 -17.18 3.39 -3.33
C LYS A 184 -17.73 3.01 -1.96
N ALA A 185 -17.12 2.01 -1.30
CA ALA A 185 -17.50 1.58 0.04
C ALA A 185 -16.90 2.47 1.15
N ASN A 186 -16.12 3.49 0.80
CA ASN A 186 -15.41 4.38 1.72
C ASN A 186 -14.56 3.62 2.75
N VAL A 187 -13.78 2.66 2.28
CA VAL A 187 -12.84 1.88 3.09
C VAL A 187 -11.44 1.92 2.47
N PHE A 188 -10.42 1.69 3.28
CA PHE A 188 -9.04 1.67 2.82
C PHE A 188 -8.79 0.59 1.77
N LEU A 189 -7.95 0.95 0.79
CA LEU A 189 -7.50 0.01 -0.23
C LEU A 189 -6.58 -1.04 0.40
N PRO A 190 -6.77 -2.32 0.07
CA PRO A 190 -5.82 -3.36 0.45
C PRO A 190 -4.49 -3.16 -0.31
N ARG A 191 -3.44 -3.86 0.12
CA ARG A 191 -2.22 -3.97 -0.69
C ARG A 191 -2.54 -4.72 -1.99
N ASP A 192 -1.85 -4.38 -3.07
CA ASP A 192 -2.15 -4.97 -4.38
C ASP A 192 -2.03 -6.51 -4.36
N LYS A 193 -1.08 -7.07 -3.60
CA LYS A 193 -0.94 -8.52 -3.42
C LYS A 193 -2.07 -9.19 -2.64
N ASP A 194 -2.84 -8.43 -1.87
CA ASP A 194 -3.97 -8.91 -1.07
C ASP A 194 -5.32 -8.59 -1.73
N LEU A 195 -5.32 -7.93 -2.91
CA LEU A 195 -6.52 -7.35 -3.52
C LEU A 195 -7.59 -8.41 -3.83
N ILE A 196 -7.21 -9.52 -4.45
CA ILE A 196 -8.15 -10.60 -4.80
C ILE A 196 -8.79 -11.20 -3.55
N GLU A 197 -8.00 -11.44 -2.49
CA GLU A 197 -8.52 -11.98 -1.23
C GLU A 197 -9.46 -10.98 -0.53
N ALA A 198 -9.10 -9.70 -0.54
CA ALA A 198 -9.95 -8.65 0.02
C ALA A 198 -11.28 -8.49 -0.75
N ILE A 199 -11.27 -8.69 -2.09
CA ILE A 199 -12.50 -8.75 -2.90
C ILE A 199 -13.29 -10.00 -2.54
N ARG A 200 -12.65 -11.17 -2.43
CA ARG A 200 -13.32 -12.45 -2.09
C ARG A 200 -14.09 -12.38 -0.78
N ALA A 201 -13.53 -11.69 0.21
CA ALA A 201 -14.21 -11.47 1.49
C ALA A 201 -15.48 -10.59 1.39
N ARG A 202 -15.61 -9.77 0.32
CA ARG A 202 -16.73 -8.85 0.11
C ARG A 202 -17.72 -9.32 -0.93
N ASP A 203 -17.22 -9.85 -2.04
CA ASP A 203 -17.97 -10.30 -3.21
C ASP A 203 -17.25 -11.52 -3.82
N PRO A 204 -17.58 -12.75 -3.37
CA PRO A 204 -16.95 -13.96 -3.85
C PRO A 204 -17.11 -14.19 -5.37
N GLU A 205 -18.24 -13.76 -5.95
CA GLU A 205 -18.50 -13.89 -7.38
C GLU A 205 -17.58 -12.98 -8.19
N LEU A 206 -17.47 -11.71 -7.80
CA LEU A 206 -16.55 -10.75 -8.41
C LEU A 206 -15.09 -11.24 -8.32
N ALA A 207 -14.68 -11.82 -7.19
CA ALA A 207 -13.36 -12.41 -7.04
C ALA A 207 -13.15 -13.60 -7.99
N SER A 208 -14.16 -14.45 -8.17
CA SER A 208 -14.11 -15.56 -9.12
C SER A 208 -13.91 -15.07 -10.56
N TRP A 209 -14.64 -14.04 -10.98
CA TRP A 209 -14.44 -13.46 -12.32
C TRP A 209 -13.06 -12.85 -12.50
N ALA A 210 -12.53 -12.16 -11.46
CA ALA A 210 -11.19 -11.60 -11.50
C ALA A 210 -10.11 -12.70 -11.60
N VAL A 211 -10.24 -13.79 -10.86
CA VAL A 211 -9.34 -14.95 -10.95
C VAL A 211 -9.40 -15.56 -12.37
N SER A 212 -10.60 -15.86 -12.87
CA SER A 212 -10.79 -16.42 -14.23
C SER A 212 -10.21 -15.50 -15.31
N PHE A 213 -10.31 -14.17 -15.14
CA PHE A 213 -9.70 -13.20 -16.04
C PHE A 213 -8.17 -13.35 -16.11
N TYR A 214 -7.50 -13.54 -14.99
CA TYR A 214 -6.03 -13.69 -14.97
C TYR A 214 -5.56 -15.09 -15.36
N GLU A 215 -6.37 -16.13 -15.22
CA GLU A 215 -6.04 -17.50 -15.56
C GLU A 215 -6.24 -17.82 -17.07
N THR A 216 -7.14 -17.11 -17.77
CA THR A 216 -7.32 -17.32 -19.20
C THR A 216 -6.33 -16.55 -20.06
N ALA A 217 -5.82 -17.17 -21.14
CA ALA A 217 -5.01 -16.50 -22.15
C ALA A 217 -5.86 -15.95 -23.33
N ASP A 218 -7.13 -16.35 -23.44
CA ASP A 218 -8.02 -15.94 -24.52
C ASP A 218 -8.49 -14.49 -24.31
N LEU A 219 -8.07 -13.59 -25.21
CA LEU A 219 -8.40 -12.17 -25.14
C LEU A 219 -9.91 -11.91 -25.20
N LYS A 220 -10.65 -12.65 -26.00
CA LYS A 220 -12.11 -12.50 -26.11
C LYS A 220 -12.77 -12.81 -24.78
N VAL A 221 -12.42 -13.93 -24.16
CA VAL A 221 -12.93 -14.33 -22.83
C VAL A 221 -12.52 -13.30 -21.77
N ARG A 222 -11.29 -12.80 -21.82
CA ARG A 222 -10.83 -11.71 -20.92
C ARG A 222 -11.69 -10.45 -21.03
N LEU A 223 -11.98 -10.00 -22.25
CA LEU A 223 -12.79 -8.80 -22.45
C LEU A 223 -14.27 -9.02 -22.04
N GLU A 224 -14.82 -10.22 -22.23
CA GLU A 224 -16.16 -10.57 -21.73
C GLU A 224 -16.21 -10.54 -20.19
N LEU A 225 -15.22 -11.12 -19.52
CA LEU A 225 -15.08 -11.06 -18.06
C LEU A 225 -14.87 -9.62 -17.56
N ALA A 226 -14.02 -8.84 -18.25
CA ALA A 226 -13.82 -7.43 -17.92
C ALA A 226 -15.12 -6.62 -18.01
N GLY A 227 -15.95 -6.90 -19.02
CA GLY A 227 -17.29 -6.32 -19.13
C GLY A 227 -18.20 -6.69 -17.95
N SER A 228 -18.20 -7.94 -17.52
CA SER A 228 -18.98 -8.39 -16.36
C SER A 228 -18.50 -7.75 -15.07
N ILE A 229 -17.18 -7.64 -14.90
CA ILE A 229 -16.56 -6.93 -13.78
C ILE A 229 -16.91 -5.42 -13.80
N ALA A 230 -16.91 -4.80 -14.99
CA ALA A 230 -17.30 -3.41 -15.18
C ALA A 230 -18.74 -3.14 -14.72
N ASP A 231 -19.69 -3.97 -15.14
CA ASP A 231 -21.10 -3.86 -14.70
C ASP A 231 -21.23 -3.92 -13.18
N ARG A 232 -20.49 -4.83 -12.53
CA ARG A 232 -20.57 -5.07 -11.09
C ARG A 232 -19.89 -3.97 -10.26
N THR A 233 -18.88 -3.31 -10.81
CA THR A 233 -18.03 -2.34 -10.09
C THR A 233 -18.33 -0.89 -10.46
N ILE A 234 -18.06 -0.50 -11.71
CA ILE A 234 -18.20 0.88 -12.21
C ILE A 234 -19.55 1.14 -12.89
N GLY A 235 -20.32 0.09 -13.25
CA GLY A 235 -21.65 0.19 -13.82
C GLY A 235 -21.70 0.72 -15.27
N VAL A 236 -20.59 0.61 -16.03
CA VAL A 236 -20.49 1.05 -17.42
C VAL A 236 -19.45 0.22 -18.19
N ARG A 237 -19.74 -0.10 -19.45
CA ARG A 237 -18.84 -0.78 -20.38
C ARG A 237 -18.46 0.17 -21.51
N GLY A 238 -17.32 0.86 -21.43
CA GLY A 238 -16.86 1.80 -22.46
C GLY A 238 -17.12 3.25 -22.10
N PHE A 239 -17.56 4.08 -23.06
CA PHE A 239 -17.69 5.52 -22.87
C PHE A 239 -18.51 5.90 -21.64
N TYR A 240 -17.91 6.71 -20.78
CA TYR A 240 -18.50 7.16 -19.52
C TYR A 240 -18.86 8.66 -19.60
N GLU A 241 -20.15 8.97 -19.67
CA GLU A 241 -20.62 10.35 -19.65
C GLU A 241 -20.49 10.95 -18.25
N TRP A 242 -19.71 11.99 -18.12
CA TRP A 242 -19.61 12.76 -16.88
C TRP A 242 -19.10 14.17 -17.15
N THR A 243 -19.31 15.06 -16.20
CA THR A 243 -18.80 16.44 -16.24
C THR A 243 -18.02 16.70 -14.97
N SER A 244 -16.74 17.12 -15.09
CA SER A 244 -15.95 17.54 -13.95
C SER A 244 -16.38 18.91 -13.46
N GLU A 245 -16.26 19.18 -12.17
CA GLU A 245 -16.34 20.54 -11.66
C GLU A 245 -15.20 21.38 -12.26
N PRO A 246 -15.46 22.64 -12.63
CA PRO A 246 -14.40 23.55 -13.07
C PRO A 246 -13.44 23.82 -11.90
N VAL A 247 -12.14 23.76 -12.17
CA VAL A 247 -11.07 24.13 -11.23
C VAL A 247 -10.35 25.36 -11.76
N GLU A 248 -10.04 26.31 -10.85
CA GLU A 248 -9.23 27.48 -11.14
C GLU A 248 -7.71 27.16 -11.21
#